data_3a737342f853c3b48733c0c8fc3af351
#
_entry.id   3a737342f853c3b48733c0c8fc3af351
#
_cell.length_a   1.000
_cell.length_b   1.000
_cell.length_c   1.000
_cell.angle_alpha   90.00
_cell.angle_beta   90.00
_cell.angle_gamma   90.00
#
_symmetry.space_group_name_H-M   'P 1'
#
loop_
_entity.id
_entity.type
_entity.pdbx_description
1 polymer ?
#
loop_
_entity_poly.entity_id
_entity_poly.type
_entity_poly.pdbx_seq_one_letter_code
_entity_poly.pdbx_strand_id
1 'polypeptide(L)'
;MINISLFVDISQPMFNDRAKAYYNCYRDFASAHILTLRDAIQAAIDIFEQTLEQAVKYEFVDLTADISRELRKLYGRASGDPVKHERISKIHREYEKKKHLEMLALEHYESLINYYIVKRSPSKEVHKLASQYFEELYPIAKEANTSQYYYYTYTIGLIRHFSANDTIGALKLVEEALEILKEKKYQQSIIICFGTSKDSLYYPIATI
;
A
#
# COMPACT_ATOMS: atom_id res chain seq x y z
N MET A 1 -18.16 -26.81 -2.72
CA MET A 1 -17.19 -25.68 -2.73
C MET A 1 -18.00 -24.43 -2.43
N ILE A 2 -17.86 -23.87 -1.23
CA ILE A 2 -18.60 -22.65 -0.86
C ILE A 2 -18.01 -21.52 -1.67
N ASN A 3 -18.81 -20.92 -2.53
CA ASN A 3 -18.37 -19.83 -3.40
C ASN A 3 -18.22 -18.57 -2.55
N ILE A 4 -16.99 -18.08 -2.36
CA ILE A 4 -16.69 -16.86 -1.58
C ILE A 4 -17.49 -15.67 -2.11
N SER A 5 -17.84 -15.65 -3.40
CA SER A 5 -18.71 -14.61 -3.98
C SER A 5 -20.10 -14.53 -3.38
N LEU A 6 -20.55 -15.56 -2.64
CA LEU A 6 -21.82 -15.54 -1.90
C LEU A 6 -21.77 -14.70 -0.62
N PHE A 7 -20.57 -14.34 -0.13
CA PHE A 7 -20.41 -13.63 1.14
C PHE A 7 -20.10 -12.14 0.99
N VAL A 8 -19.71 -11.70 -0.19
CA VAL A 8 -19.36 -10.29 -0.42
C VAL A 8 -20.01 -9.81 -1.72
N ASP A 9 -21.13 -9.11 -1.56
CA ASP A 9 -21.75 -8.37 -2.67
C ASP A 9 -21.04 -7.05 -2.90
N ILE A 10 -20.08 -7.06 -3.81
CA ILE A 10 -19.29 -5.88 -4.20
C ILE A 10 -20.06 -4.91 -5.11
N SER A 11 -21.29 -5.20 -5.50
CA SER A 11 -22.13 -4.30 -6.29
C SER A 11 -22.69 -3.13 -5.45
N GLN A 12 -22.65 -3.26 -4.14
CA GLN A 12 -23.19 -2.26 -3.21
C GLN A 12 -22.45 -0.91 -3.34
N PRO A 13 -23.17 0.22 -3.20
CA PRO A 13 -22.62 1.57 -3.37
C PRO A 13 -21.47 1.93 -2.42
N MET A 14 -21.34 1.22 -1.28
CA MET A 14 -20.26 1.41 -0.33
C MET A 14 -18.88 1.02 -0.87
N PHE A 15 -18.82 0.14 -1.88
CA PHE A 15 -17.56 -0.27 -2.48
C PHE A 15 -17.18 0.67 -3.62
N ASN A 16 -16.12 1.44 -3.45
CA ASN A 16 -15.54 2.23 -4.54
C ASN A 16 -14.81 1.30 -5.55
N ASP A 17 -14.43 1.87 -6.70
CA ASP A 17 -13.81 1.10 -7.78
C ASP A 17 -12.51 0.41 -7.36
N ARG A 18 -11.73 1.03 -6.47
CA ARG A 18 -10.50 0.43 -5.93
C ARG A 18 -10.80 -0.79 -5.05
N ALA A 19 -11.80 -0.70 -4.17
CA ALA A 19 -12.22 -1.83 -3.33
C ALA A 19 -12.75 -2.98 -4.19
N LYS A 20 -13.59 -2.68 -5.20
CA LYS A 20 -14.08 -3.69 -6.15
C LYS A 20 -12.92 -4.36 -6.91
N ALA A 21 -11.96 -3.58 -7.39
CA ALA A 21 -10.78 -4.10 -8.06
C ALA A 21 -9.96 -5.00 -7.13
N TYR A 22 -9.78 -4.62 -5.86
CA TYR A 22 -9.07 -5.41 -4.86
C TYR A 22 -9.67 -6.80 -4.68
N TYR A 23 -10.99 -6.88 -4.43
CA TYR A 23 -11.68 -8.16 -4.27
C TYR A 23 -11.62 -9.01 -5.55
N ASN A 24 -11.81 -8.40 -6.72
CA ASN A 24 -11.71 -9.11 -7.99
C ASN A 24 -10.30 -9.68 -8.19
N CYS A 25 -9.25 -8.90 -7.93
CA CYS A 25 -7.87 -9.37 -8.06
C CYS A 25 -7.58 -10.57 -7.13
N TYR A 26 -8.04 -10.56 -5.89
CA TYR A 26 -7.86 -11.71 -4.99
C TYR A 26 -8.64 -12.95 -5.45
N ARG A 27 -9.85 -12.78 -5.95
CA ARG A 27 -10.65 -13.88 -6.51
C ARG A 27 -9.94 -14.49 -7.72
N ASP A 28 -9.46 -13.67 -8.64
CA ASP A 28 -8.81 -14.09 -9.87
C ASP A 28 -7.43 -14.72 -9.57
N PHE A 29 -6.69 -14.18 -8.61
CA PHE A 29 -5.47 -14.77 -8.07
C PHE A 29 -5.70 -16.18 -7.53
N ALA A 30 -6.73 -16.38 -6.70
CA ALA A 30 -7.09 -17.69 -6.18
C ALA A 30 -7.52 -18.66 -7.31
N SER A 31 -8.26 -18.16 -8.29
CA SER A 31 -8.71 -18.95 -9.46
C SER A 31 -7.52 -19.43 -10.30
N ALA A 32 -6.54 -18.55 -10.56
CA ALA A 32 -5.33 -18.89 -11.29
C ALA A 32 -4.49 -19.96 -10.55
N HIS A 33 -4.40 -19.90 -9.24
CA HIS A 33 -3.76 -20.95 -8.43
C HIS A 33 -4.46 -22.30 -8.57
N ILE A 34 -5.80 -22.34 -8.56
CA ILE A 34 -6.55 -23.59 -8.76
C ILE A 34 -6.29 -24.17 -10.16
N LEU A 35 -6.21 -23.32 -11.20
CA LEU A 35 -5.90 -23.75 -12.55
C LEU A 35 -4.47 -24.30 -12.64
N THR A 36 -3.52 -23.68 -11.98
CA THR A 36 -2.13 -24.19 -11.89
C THR A 36 -2.10 -25.60 -11.28
N LEU A 37 -2.85 -25.84 -10.21
CA LEU A 37 -2.95 -27.16 -9.56
C LEU A 37 -3.64 -28.21 -10.44
N ARG A 38 -4.43 -27.79 -11.42
CA ARG A 38 -5.11 -28.66 -12.41
C ARG A 38 -4.34 -28.80 -13.71
N ASP A 39 -3.09 -28.37 -13.76
CA ASP A 39 -2.23 -28.37 -14.93
C ASP A 39 -2.77 -27.55 -16.14
N ALA A 40 -3.72 -26.66 -15.89
CA ALA A 40 -4.24 -25.72 -16.87
C ALA A 40 -3.36 -24.47 -16.95
N ILE A 41 -2.08 -24.65 -17.26
CA ILE A 41 -1.01 -23.66 -17.11
C ILE A 41 -1.26 -22.40 -17.95
N GLN A 42 -1.65 -22.54 -19.22
CA GLN A 42 -1.87 -21.37 -20.08
C GLN A 42 -3.03 -20.51 -19.55
N ALA A 43 -4.14 -21.11 -19.15
CA ALA A 43 -5.28 -20.39 -18.59
C ALA A 43 -4.90 -19.70 -17.25
N ALA A 44 -4.05 -20.31 -16.45
CA ALA A 44 -3.54 -19.70 -15.22
C ALA A 44 -2.68 -18.48 -15.55
N ILE A 45 -1.77 -18.56 -16.52
CA ILE A 45 -0.92 -17.45 -16.98
C ILE A 45 -1.80 -16.29 -17.46
N ASP A 46 -2.81 -16.54 -18.28
CA ASP A 46 -3.68 -15.51 -18.83
C ASP A 46 -4.42 -14.73 -17.72
N ILE A 47 -4.94 -15.45 -16.71
CA ILE A 47 -5.58 -14.81 -15.55
C ILE A 47 -4.57 -14.03 -14.71
N PHE A 48 -3.39 -14.59 -14.42
CA PHE A 48 -2.37 -13.88 -13.66
C PHE A 48 -1.88 -12.62 -14.37
N GLU A 49 -1.69 -12.62 -15.69
CA GLU A 49 -1.29 -11.43 -16.46
C GLU A 49 -2.35 -10.33 -16.36
N GLN A 50 -3.62 -10.67 -16.58
CA GLN A 50 -4.73 -9.70 -16.44
C GLN A 50 -4.84 -9.15 -15.03
N THR A 51 -4.69 -10.02 -14.02
CA THR A 51 -4.74 -9.62 -12.61
C THR A 51 -3.55 -8.74 -12.25
N LEU A 52 -2.35 -9.03 -12.79
CA LEU A 52 -1.15 -8.21 -12.61
C LEU A 52 -1.35 -6.78 -13.10
N GLU A 53 -1.93 -6.61 -14.29
CA GLU A 53 -2.23 -5.29 -14.84
C GLU A 53 -3.16 -4.48 -13.92
N GLN A 54 -4.20 -5.11 -13.39
CA GLN A 54 -5.12 -4.46 -12.45
C GLN A 54 -4.43 -4.15 -11.11
N ALA A 55 -3.64 -5.07 -10.58
CA ALA A 55 -2.93 -4.87 -9.32
C ALA A 55 -1.92 -3.71 -9.41
N VAL A 56 -1.18 -3.61 -10.52
CA VAL A 56 -0.28 -2.49 -10.80
C VAL A 56 -1.07 -1.17 -10.93
N LYS A 57 -2.16 -1.18 -11.68
CA LYS A 57 -3.00 0.00 -11.91
C LYS A 57 -3.52 0.63 -10.61
N TYR A 58 -3.92 -0.20 -9.65
CA TYR A 58 -4.49 0.24 -8.36
C TYR A 58 -3.48 0.30 -7.22
N GLU A 59 -2.19 0.15 -7.50
CA GLU A 59 -1.11 0.11 -6.50
C GLU A 59 -1.35 -0.95 -5.40
N PHE A 60 -1.74 -2.17 -5.75
CA PHE A 60 -1.80 -3.29 -4.82
C PHE A 60 -0.42 -3.95 -4.73
N VAL A 61 0.48 -3.36 -3.97
CA VAL A 61 1.91 -3.71 -3.94
C VAL A 61 2.12 -5.16 -3.55
N ASP A 62 1.51 -5.62 -2.47
CA ASP A 62 1.61 -7.01 -2.00
C ASP A 62 1.15 -8.00 -3.05
N LEU A 63 -0.03 -7.76 -3.61
CA LEU A 63 -0.62 -8.64 -4.61
C LEU A 63 0.19 -8.65 -5.91
N THR A 64 0.73 -7.51 -6.32
CA THR A 64 1.62 -7.41 -7.49
C THR A 64 2.89 -8.23 -7.28
N ALA A 65 3.50 -8.18 -6.10
CA ALA A 65 4.66 -8.99 -5.74
C ALA A 65 4.32 -10.50 -5.79
N ASP A 66 3.18 -10.89 -5.21
CA ASP A 66 2.76 -12.29 -5.18
C ASP A 66 2.40 -12.83 -6.57
N ILE A 67 1.64 -12.08 -7.38
CA ILE A 67 1.30 -12.48 -8.76
C ILE A 67 2.56 -12.59 -9.62
N SER A 68 3.44 -11.60 -9.54
CA SER A 68 4.69 -11.61 -10.33
C SER A 68 5.60 -12.77 -9.93
N ARG A 69 5.62 -13.18 -8.66
CA ARG A 69 6.32 -14.37 -8.19
C ARG A 69 5.78 -15.65 -8.85
N GLU A 70 4.46 -15.81 -8.92
CA GLU A 70 3.84 -16.99 -9.53
C GLU A 70 4.04 -17.00 -11.06
N LEU A 71 3.82 -15.89 -11.75
CA LEU A 71 4.10 -15.78 -13.19
C LEU A 71 5.56 -16.11 -13.53
N ARG A 72 6.52 -15.61 -12.72
CA ARG A 72 7.93 -15.92 -12.91
C ARG A 72 8.20 -17.42 -12.83
N LYS A 73 7.57 -18.14 -11.89
CA LYS A 73 7.69 -19.61 -11.79
C LYS A 73 7.10 -20.30 -13.03
N LEU A 74 5.94 -19.87 -13.49
CA LEU A 74 5.26 -20.46 -14.64
C LEU A 74 6.05 -20.21 -15.93
N TYR A 75 6.54 -19.00 -16.17
CA TYR A 75 7.39 -18.72 -17.34
C TYR A 75 8.74 -19.41 -17.29
N GLY A 76 9.33 -19.59 -16.11
CA GLY A 76 10.63 -20.26 -15.97
C GLY A 76 10.56 -21.78 -16.09
N ARG A 77 9.46 -22.41 -15.65
CA ARG A 77 9.37 -23.87 -15.52
C ARG A 77 8.44 -24.54 -16.51
N ALA A 78 7.32 -23.90 -16.82
CA ALA A 78 6.26 -24.53 -17.60
C ALA A 78 6.21 -24.04 -19.05
N SER A 79 6.30 -22.74 -19.30
CA SER A 79 6.23 -22.22 -20.68
C SER A 79 7.60 -22.08 -21.36
N GLY A 80 8.68 -21.99 -20.58
CA GLY A 80 10.03 -21.83 -21.13
C GLY A 80 10.24 -20.54 -21.92
N ASP A 81 9.52 -19.45 -21.59
CA ASP A 81 9.63 -18.15 -22.28
C ASP A 81 10.62 -17.23 -21.52
N PRO A 82 11.89 -17.12 -21.98
CA PRO A 82 12.92 -16.35 -21.28
C PRO A 82 12.66 -14.85 -21.32
N VAL A 83 11.98 -14.34 -22.34
CA VAL A 83 11.71 -12.89 -22.48
C VAL A 83 10.65 -12.47 -21.47
N LYS A 84 9.56 -13.21 -21.40
CA LYS A 84 8.50 -12.96 -20.41
C LYS A 84 9.01 -13.23 -18.99
N HIS A 85 9.79 -14.27 -18.77
CA HIS A 85 10.41 -14.56 -17.49
C HIS A 85 11.26 -13.39 -17.01
N GLU A 86 12.12 -12.80 -17.85
CA GLU A 86 12.96 -11.66 -17.45
C GLU A 86 12.12 -10.40 -17.19
N ARG A 87 11.11 -10.11 -18.03
CA ARG A 87 10.16 -9.01 -17.80
C ARG A 87 9.50 -9.10 -16.42
N ILE A 88 8.93 -10.26 -16.12
CA ILE A 88 8.24 -10.49 -14.85
C ILE A 88 9.21 -10.50 -13.66
N SER A 89 10.43 -11.01 -13.87
CA SER A 89 11.47 -10.99 -12.82
C SER A 89 11.87 -9.57 -12.41
N LYS A 90 11.89 -8.61 -13.36
CA LYS A 90 12.13 -7.20 -13.05
C LYS A 90 10.99 -6.62 -12.21
N ILE A 91 9.74 -6.84 -12.63
CA ILE A 91 8.55 -6.41 -11.87
C ILE A 91 8.59 -7.00 -10.46
N HIS A 92 8.85 -8.30 -10.35
CA HIS A 92 8.90 -8.96 -9.05
C HIS A 92 9.95 -8.34 -8.12
N ARG A 93 11.18 -8.12 -8.59
CA ARG A 93 12.25 -7.48 -7.79
C ARG A 93 11.87 -6.07 -7.34
N GLU A 94 11.25 -5.29 -8.23
CA GLU A 94 10.79 -3.94 -7.92
C GLU A 94 9.70 -3.96 -6.83
N TYR A 95 8.67 -4.79 -6.99
CA TYR A 95 7.54 -4.81 -6.06
C TYR A 95 7.85 -5.51 -4.74
N GLU A 96 8.76 -6.48 -4.69
CA GLU A 96 9.28 -7.02 -3.42
C GLU A 96 10.01 -5.93 -2.61
N LYS A 97 10.78 -5.06 -3.29
CA LYS A 97 11.42 -3.93 -2.63
C LYS A 97 10.39 -2.93 -2.09
N LYS A 98 9.40 -2.56 -2.91
CA LYS A 98 8.29 -1.66 -2.48
C LYS A 98 7.53 -2.25 -1.30
N LYS A 99 7.18 -3.53 -1.36
CA LYS A 99 6.52 -4.26 -0.28
C LYS A 99 7.30 -4.21 1.03
N HIS A 100 8.61 -4.47 0.96
CA HIS A 100 9.47 -4.38 2.14
C HIS A 100 9.48 -2.98 2.75
N LEU A 101 9.57 -1.94 1.91
CA LEU A 101 9.56 -0.56 2.36
C LEU A 101 8.20 -0.16 2.97
N GLU A 102 7.08 -0.56 2.36
CA GLU A 102 5.74 -0.32 2.94
C GLU A 102 5.58 -1.00 4.30
N MET A 103 6.05 -2.25 4.44
CA MET A 103 6.03 -2.96 5.73
C MET A 103 6.85 -2.25 6.80
N LEU A 104 8.05 -1.75 6.45
CA LEU A 104 8.88 -0.99 7.38
C LEU A 104 8.17 0.30 7.84
N ALA A 105 7.58 1.04 6.90
CA ALA A 105 6.86 2.26 7.22
C ALA A 105 5.60 1.99 8.08
N LEU A 106 4.89 0.91 7.80
CA LEU A 106 3.74 0.46 8.60
C LEU A 106 4.18 0.07 10.03
N GLU A 107 5.25 -0.70 10.19
CA GLU A 107 5.78 -1.12 11.49
C GLU A 107 6.14 0.09 12.36
N HIS A 108 6.82 1.08 11.78
CA HIS A 108 7.16 2.32 12.48
C HIS A 108 5.90 3.13 12.85
N TYR A 109 4.94 3.21 11.94
CA TYR A 109 3.67 3.89 12.20
C TYR A 109 2.90 3.20 13.33
N GLU A 110 2.71 1.88 13.28
CA GLU A 110 2.00 1.11 14.30
C GLU A 110 2.69 1.21 15.68
N SER A 111 4.02 1.10 15.71
CA SER A 111 4.80 1.25 16.93
C SER A 111 4.60 2.64 17.57
N LEU A 112 4.60 3.69 16.75
CA LEU A 112 4.41 5.05 17.20
C LEU A 112 2.98 5.29 17.71
N ILE A 113 1.97 4.82 16.96
CA ILE A 113 0.56 4.93 17.36
C ILE A 113 0.29 4.16 18.65
N ASN A 114 0.79 2.94 18.76
CA ASN A 114 0.64 2.14 19.98
C ASN A 114 1.26 2.86 21.19
N TYR A 115 2.45 3.41 21.04
CA TYR A 115 3.11 4.18 22.08
C TYR A 115 2.29 5.43 22.49
N TYR A 116 1.76 6.17 21.50
CA TYR A 116 0.92 7.35 21.72
C TYR A 116 -0.39 7.01 22.45
N ILE A 117 -1.07 5.93 22.06
CA ILE A 117 -2.32 5.47 22.70
C ILE A 117 -2.07 5.10 24.17
N VAL A 118 -0.99 4.39 24.46
CA VAL A 118 -0.64 3.98 25.83
C VAL A 118 -0.34 5.18 26.71
N LYS A 119 0.40 6.15 26.22
CA LYS A 119 0.82 7.34 26.99
C LYS A 119 -0.26 8.43 27.09
N ARG A 120 -1.24 8.44 26.19
CA ARG A 120 -2.37 9.39 26.10
C ARG A 120 -1.97 10.88 26.09
N SER A 121 -0.74 11.21 25.75
CA SER A 121 -0.31 12.61 25.63
C SER A 121 0.90 12.77 24.71
N PRO A 122 1.00 13.90 24.00
CA PRO A 122 2.23 14.29 23.33
C PRO A 122 3.34 14.42 24.37
N SER A 123 4.39 13.64 24.24
CA SER A 123 5.52 13.66 25.16
C SER A 123 6.83 13.89 24.40
N LYS A 124 7.87 14.32 25.12
CA LYS A 124 9.23 14.41 24.52
C LYS A 124 9.70 13.09 23.94
N GLU A 125 9.23 11.97 24.49
CA GLU A 125 9.55 10.65 24.03
C GLU A 125 8.85 10.31 22.70
N VAL A 126 7.56 10.69 22.55
CA VAL A 126 6.84 10.58 21.27
C VAL A 126 7.54 11.39 20.19
N HIS A 127 7.92 12.63 20.50
CA HIS A 127 8.67 13.49 19.57
C HIS A 127 9.99 12.86 19.15
N LYS A 128 10.76 12.31 20.10
CA LYS A 128 12.04 11.66 19.81
C LYS A 128 11.84 10.44 18.90
N LEU A 129 10.88 9.58 19.22
CA LEU A 129 10.59 8.38 18.45
C LEU A 129 10.11 8.72 17.03
N ALA A 130 9.16 9.64 16.91
CA ALA A 130 8.66 10.12 15.62
C ALA A 130 9.77 10.75 14.76
N SER A 131 10.70 11.49 15.40
CA SER A 131 11.85 12.06 14.70
C SER A 131 12.78 11.00 14.15
N GLN A 132 13.11 9.98 14.93
CA GLN A 132 13.93 8.86 14.49
C GLN A 132 13.32 8.13 13.28
N TYR A 133 12.04 7.77 13.38
CA TYR A 133 11.35 7.08 12.30
C TYR A 133 11.20 7.95 11.05
N PHE A 134 10.89 9.22 11.20
CA PHE A 134 10.78 10.13 10.07
C PHE A 134 12.12 10.33 9.34
N GLU A 135 13.21 10.50 10.09
CA GLU A 135 14.56 10.65 9.54
C GLU A 135 15.04 9.40 8.80
N GLU A 136 14.58 8.21 9.20
CA GLU A 136 14.85 6.96 8.49
C GLU A 136 14.02 6.84 7.21
N LEU A 137 12.70 7.10 7.27
CA LEU A 137 11.78 6.85 6.17
C LEU A 137 11.75 7.93 5.10
N TYR A 138 11.85 9.20 5.49
CA TYR A 138 11.65 10.32 4.56
C TYR A 138 12.64 10.36 3.38
N PRO A 139 13.95 10.09 3.56
CA PRO A 139 14.90 10.07 2.45
C PRO A 139 14.60 9.00 1.39
N ILE A 140 13.95 7.90 1.79
CA ILE A 140 13.67 6.74 0.92
C ILE A 140 12.28 6.86 0.25
N ALA A 141 11.48 7.86 0.60
CA ALA A 141 10.10 8.00 0.12
C ALA A 141 9.99 8.06 -1.40
N LYS A 142 10.94 8.73 -2.08
CA LYS A 142 10.99 8.80 -3.55
C LYS A 142 11.33 7.46 -4.20
N GLU A 143 12.07 6.61 -3.52
CA GLU A 143 12.43 5.27 -4.01
C GLU A 143 11.27 4.29 -3.84
N ALA A 144 10.60 4.31 -2.68
CA ALA A 144 9.40 3.52 -2.43
C ALA A 144 8.29 3.89 -3.41
N ASN A 145 8.04 5.18 -3.57
CA ASN A 145 7.10 5.79 -4.51
C ASN A 145 5.72 5.13 -4.55
N THR A 146 5.20 4.74 -3.39
CA THR A 146 3.84 4.22 -3.23
C THR A 146 3.01 5.11 -2.32
N SER A 147 1.70 5.16 -2.57
CA SER A 147 0.80 5.99 -1.78
C SER A 147 0.74 5.57 -0.32
N GLN A 148 0.83 4.25 -0.06
CA GLN A 148 0.82 3.69 1.29
C GLN A 148 2.08 4.10 2.07
N TYR A 149 3.25 4.03 1.43
CA TYR A 149 4.50 4.47 2.02
C TYR A 149 4.47 5.96 2.38
N TYR A 150 4.01 6.80 1.45
CA TYR A 150 3.86 8.23 1.70
C TYR A 150 2.90 8.49 2.86
N TYR A 151 1.76 7.80 2.90
CA TYR A 151 0.79 7.96 3.97
C TYR A 151 1.42 7.73 5.35
N TYR A 152 2.10 6.62 5.57
CA TYR A 152 2.71 6.30 6.86
C TYR A 152 3.83 7.29 7.20
N THR A 153 4.73 7.55 6.26
CA THR A 153 5.87 8.45 6.46
C THR A 153 5.42 9.86 6.83
N TYR A 154 4.47 10.42 6.08
CA TYR A 154 3.99 11.78 6.34
C TYR A 154 3.14 11.86 7.62
N THR A 155 2.40 10.82 7.98
CA THR A 155 1.67 10.77 9.25
C THR A 155 2.64 10.76 10.43
N ILE A 156 3.73 9.99 10.36
CA ILE A 156 4.80 10.00 11.38
C ILE A 156 5.42 11.41 11.47
N GLY A 157 5.69 12.06 10.35
CA GLY A 157 6.18 13.43 10.29
C GLY A 157 5.23 14.44 10.93
N LEU A 158 3.92 14.30 10.73
CA LEU A 158 2.91 15.14 11.39
C LEU A 158 2.91 14.93 12.91
N ILE A 159 2.98 13.69 13.38
CA ILE A 159 3.08 13.41 14.83
C ILE A 159 4.35 14.03 15.42
N ARG A 160 5.48 14.01 14.70
CA ARG A 160 6.71 14.70 15.08
C ARG A 160 6.49 16.21 15.31
N HIS A 161 5.88 16.89 14.33
CA HIS A 161 5.63 18.34 14.41
C HIS A 161 4.62 18.69 15.52
N PHE A 162 3.50 17.95 15.63
CA PHE A 162 2.50 18.18 16.67
C PHE A 162 3.06 17.96 18.08
N SER A 163 3.90 16.94 18.28
CA SER A 163 4.53 16.70 19.59
C SER A 163 5.55 17.78 19.98
N ALA A 164 6.05 18.56 19.02
CA ALA A 164 6.92 19.72 19.22
C ALA A 164 6.17 21.07 19.28
N ASN A 165 4.82 21.07 19.11
CA ASN A 165 4.02 22.29 18.93
C ASN A 165 4.45 23.13 17.70
N ASP A 166 5.03 22.50 16.68
CA ASP A 166 5.47 23.13 15.42
C ASP A 166 4.37 23.09 14.36
N THR A 167 3.40 23.98 14.49
CA THR A 167 2.27 24.11 13.55
C THR A 167 2.73 24.52 12.14
N ILE A 168 3.77 25.34 12.02
CA ILE A 168 4.27 25.82 10.73
C ILE A 168 4.93 24.68 9.96
N GLY A 169 5.75 23.88 10.64
CA GLY A 169 6.36 22.69 10.05
C GLY A 169 5.30 21.66 9.64
N ALA A 170 4.28 21.44 10.46
CA ALA A 170 3.17 20.55 10.14
C ALA A 170 2.42 20.99 8.87
N LEU A 171 2.10 22.27 8.71
CA LEU A 171 1.42 22.79 7.53
C LEU A 171 2.23 22.60 6.25
N LYS A 172 3.53 22.90 6.27
CA LYS A 172 4.43 22.68 5.12
C LYS A 172 4.48 21.21 4.72
N LEU A 173 4.55 20.31 5.70
CA LEU A 173 4.57 18.87 5.46
C LEU A 173 3.25 18.37 4.84
N VAL A 174 2.11 18.89 5.28
CA VAL A 174 0.80 18.59 4.68
C VAL A 174 0.72 19.08 3.24
N GLU A 175 1.21 20.28 2.94
CA GLU A 175 1.21 20.83 1.58
C GLU A 175 2.04 19.97 0.65
N GLU A 176 3.24 19.56 1.08
CA GLU A 176 4.09 18.63 0.33
C GLU A 176 3.41 17.28 0.10
N ALA A 177 2.81 16.69 1.14
CA ALA A 177 2.10 15.42 1.04
C ALA A 177 0.94 15.50 0.04
N LEU A 178 0.16 16.58 0.08
CA LEU A 178 -0.96 16.79 -0.83
C LEU A 178 -0.52 16.94 -2.28
N GLU A 179 0.60 17.60 -2.56
CA GLU A 179 1.14 17.69 -3.92
C GLU A 179 1.54 16.32 -4.47
N ILE A 180 2.28 15.54 -3.69
CA ILE A 180 2.70 14.19 -4.09
C ILE A 180 1.48 13.29 -4.34
N LEU A 181 0.49 13.32 -3.45
CA LEU A 181 -0.69 12.44 -3.53
C LEU A 181 -1.69 12.87 -4.62
N LYS A 182 -1.73 14.14 -5.03
CA LYS A 182 -2.57 14.59 -6.16
C LYS A 182 -2.19 13.91 -7.48
N GLU A 183 -0.93 13.60 -7.68
CA GLU A 183 -0.46 12.89 -8.87
C GLU A 183 -0.91 11.42 -8.90
N LYS A 184 -1.31 10.87 -7.75
CA LYS A 184 -1.69 9.47 -7.56
C LYS A 184 -3.21 9.29 -7.63
N LYS A 185 -3.69 8.93 -8.81
CA LYS A 185 -5.13 8.89 -9.23
C LYS A 185 -6.13 8.16 -8.32
N TYR A 186 -5.69 7.28 -7.41
CA TYR A 186 -6.59 6.34 -6.73
C TYR A 186 -6.65 6.48 -5.20
N GLN A 187 -6.14 7.61 -4.65
CA GLN A 187 -5.94 7.76 -3.21
C GLN A 187 -6.78 8.88 -2.56
N GLN A 188 -8.01 9.08 -3.04
CA GLN A 188 -8.91 10.12 -2.50
C GLN A 188 -9.11 10.01 -0.97
N SER A 189 -9.15 8.79 -0.42
CA SER A 189 -9.29 8.57 1.03
C SER A 189 -8.08 9.07 1.83
N ILE A 190 -6.86 8.92 1.29
CA ILE A 190 -5.63 9.40 1.92
C ILE A 190 -5.57 10.94 1.86
N ILE A 191 -5.96 11.52 0.72
CA ILE A 191 -6.04 12.98 0.54
C ILE A 191 -7.05 13.59 1.53
N ILE A 192 -8.19 12.92 1.78
CA ILE A 192 -9.18 13.36 2.77
C ILE A 192 -8.58 13.38 4.17
N CYS A 193 -7.81 12.37 4.58
CA CYS A 193 -7.16 12.34 5.89
C CYS A 193 -6.21 13.53 6.11
N PHE A 194 -5.44 13.92 5.08
CA PHE A 194 -4.57 15.10 5.15
C PHE A 194 -5.34 16.42 4.98
N GLY A 195 -6.39 16.44 4.14
CA GLY A 195 -7.21 17.62 3.87
C GLY A 195 -8.06 18.06 5.06
N THR A 196 -8.67 17.12 5.78
CA THR A 196 -9.44 17.40 7.01
C THR A 196 -8.57 17.87 8.15
N SER A 197 -7.26 17.55 8.16
CA SER A 197 -6.29 18.08 9.11
C SER A 197 -6.06 19.59 8.98
N LYS A 198 -6.41 20.21 7.82
CA LYS A 198 -6.34 21.68 7.65
C LYS A 198 -7.42 22.41 8.45
N ASP A 199 -8.60 21.80 8.61
CA ASP A 199 -9.76 22.40 9.25
C ASP A 199 -9.98 21.94 10.70
N SER A 200 -9.36 20.82 11.09
CA SER A 200 -9.42 20.28 12.44
C SER A 200 -8.05 19.75 12.89
N LEU A 201 -7.27 20.60 13.49
CA LEU A 201 -5.95 20.31 14.09
C LEU A 201 -5.97 19.26 15.22
N TYR A 202 -7.08 18.55 15.43
CA TYR A 202 -7.24 17.78 16.66
C TYR A 202 -7.34 16.27 16.54
N TYR A 203 -7.56 15.64 15.36
CA TYR A 203 -7.65 14.18 15.28
C TYR A 203 -7.24 13.58 13.93
N PRO A 204 -5.96 13.22 13.69
CA PRO A 204 -5.61 12.32 12.58
C PRO A 204 -5.80 10.83 12.92
N ILE A 205 -6.32 10.48 14.12
CA ILE A 205 -6.29 9.10 14.64
C ILE A 205 -7.68 8.41 14.63
N ALA A 206 -8.76 9.08 14.22
CA ALA A 206 -10.12 8.61 14.50
C ALA A 206 -10.88 8.03 13.30
N THR A 207 -10.25 7.64 12.21
CA THR A 207 -10.98 6.96 11.11
C THR A 207 -10.11 5.86 10.47
N ILE A 208 -10.04 4.73 11.15
CA ILE A 208 -9.78 3.40 10.57
C ILE A 208 -11.02 2.56 10.73
#